data_e977a07e4d6cfd70830c92ec3bec65bd
#
_entry.id   e977a07e4d6cfd70830c92ec3bec65bd
#
_cell.length_a   1.000
_cell.length_b   1.000
_cell.length_c   1.000
_cell.angle_alpha   90.00
_cell.angle_beta   90.00
_cell.angle_gamma   90.00
#
_symmetry.space_group_name_H-M   'P 1'
#
loop_
_entity.id
_entity.type
_entity.pdbx_description
1 polymer ?
#
loop_
_entity_poly.entity_id
_entity_poly.type
_entity_poly.pdbx_seq_one_letter_code
_entity_poly.pdbx_strand_id
1 'polypeptide(L)'
;MKEIIENELNEAAEVLNKFLSMPESIAKIEEAASIIVASLKNGGKVLSCGNGGSACDAMHFAEEMTGRFRENREPLPAIAIADPSHITCTSNDFGFNYVFSRYLRALGQKGDVLLAISTSGNSENVLRAAELAKQRDIKIIALTGKNGGSLAEYADVLINVPHNGYSDRIQEIHIKVIHILILLIEKSMKL
;
A
#
# COMPACT_ATOMS: atom_id res chain seq x y z
N MET A 1 -26.36 9.32 20.01
CA MET A 1 -25.98 8.77 18.67
C MET A 1 -25.57 9.86 17.71
N LYS A 2 -26.35 10.93 17.50
CA LYS A 2 -26.00 12.02 16.56
C LYS A 2 -24.63 12.65 16.87
N GLU A 3 -24.37 12.99 18.12
CA GLU A 3 -23.09 13.55 18.56
C GLU A 3 -21.91 12.61 18.29
N ILE A 4 -22.06 11.30 18.49
CA ILE A 4 -21.00 10.32 18.14
C ILE A 4 -20.72 10.33 16.65
N ILE A 5 -21.76 10.35 15.81
CA ILE A 5 -21.60 10.40 14.35
C ILE A 5 -20.84 11.68 13.93
N GLU A 6 -21.26 12.82 14.48
CA GLU A 6 -20.64 14.12 14.19
C GLU A 6 -19.16 14.14 14.63
N ASN A 7 -18.83 13.61 15.81
CA ASN A 7 -17.46 13.53 16.31
C ASN A 7 -16.57 12.64 15.42
N GLU A 8 -17.05 11.46 15.02
CA GLU A 8 -16.30 10.55 14.14
C GLU A 8 -16.01 11.16 12.76
N LEU A 9 -17.00 11.84 12.16
CA LEU A 9 -16.82 12.51 10.88
C LEU A 9 -15.88 13.72 10.98
N ASN A 10 -15.96 14.47 12.09
CA ASN A 10 -15.06 15.58 12.35
C ASN A 10 -13.61 15.13 12.55
N GLU A 11 -13.38 14.05 13.33
CA GLU A 11 -12.05 13.48 13.49
C GLU A 11 -11.46 13.03 12.13
N ALA A 12 -12.26 12.36 11.29
CA ALA A 12 -11.84 11.97 9.95
C ALA A 12 -11.43 13.20 9.11
N ALA A 13 -12.20 14.28 9.17
CA ALA A 13 -11.90 15.54 8.48
C ALA A 13 -10.62 16.19 9.01
N GLU A 14 -10.40 16.20 10.33
CA GLU A 14 -9.20 16.72 10.96
C GLU A 14 -7.94 15.96 10.52
N VAL A 15 -7.98 14.63 10.50
CA VAL A 15 -6.85 13.81 10.04
C VAL A 15 -6.53 14.09 8.57
N LEU A 16 -7.56 14.21 7.71
CA LEU A 16 -7.37 14.58 6.31
C LEU A 16 -6.74 15.99 6.17
N ASN A 17 -7.25 16.97 6.90
CA ASN A 17 -6.72 18.34 6.86
C ASN A 17 -5.26 18.39 7.34
N LYS A 18 -4.92 17.63 8.38
CA LYS A 18 -3.55 17.52 8.87
C LYS A 18 -2.64 16.89 7.82
N PHE A 19 -3.07 15.80 7.18
CA PHE A 19 -2.32 15.16 6.09
C PHE A 19 -2.10 16.11 4.91
N LEU A 20 -3.12 16.86 4.50
CA LEU A 20 -3.04 17.87 3.43
C LEU A 20 -2.12 19.04 3.76
N SER A 21 -1.99 19.40 5.04
CA SER A 21 -1.11 20.50 5.49
C SER A 21 0.38 20.14 5.47
N MET A 22 0.73 18.90 5.17
CA MET A 22 2.11 18.40 5.07
C MET A 22 2.55 18.35 3.60
N PRO A 23 3.33 19.33 3.11
CA PRO A 23 3.75 19.39 1.70
C PRO A 23 4.49 18.13 1.24
N GLU A 24 5.27 17.53 2.13
CA GLU A 24 5.99 16.29 1.89
C GLU A 24 5.07 15.10 1.58
N SER A 25 3.84 15.06 2.13
CA SER A 25 2.88 13.99 1.86
C SER A 25 2.46 13.98 0.39
N ILE A 26 2.20 15.14 -0.19
CA ILE A 26 1.83 15.28 -1.60
C ILE A 26 3.01 14.91 -2.50
N ALA A 27 4.22 15.40 -2.19
CA ALA A 27 5.43 15.07 -2.94
C ALA A 27 5.72 13.56 -2.91
N LYS A 28 5.50 12.88 -1.77
CA LYS A 28 5.68 11.44 -1.64
C LYS A 28 4.66 10.62 -2.45
N ILE A 29 3.44 11.10 -2.60
CA ILE A 29 2.44 10.45 -3.47
C ILE A 29 2.88 10.55 -4.95
N GLU A 30 3.37 11.71 -5.37
CA GLU A 30 3.90 11.89 -6.73
C GLU A 30 5.13 11.03 -7.01
N GLU A 31 6.06 10.96 -6.05
CA GLU A 31 7.25 10.10 -6.12
C GLU A 31 6.86 8.63 -6.24
N ALA A 32 5.91 8.16 -5.41
CA ALA A 32 5.39 6.80 -5.43
C ALA A 32 4.76 6.45 -6.79
N ALA A 33 3.91 7.33 -7.31
CA ALA A 33 3.31 7.13 -8.63
C ALA A 33 4.37 7.04 -9.73
N SER A 34 5.42 7.89 -9.67
CA SER A 34 6.51 7.90 -10.63
C SER A 34 7.31 6.59 -10.62
N ILE A 35 7.57 6.02 -9.44
CA ILE A 35 8.24 4.71 -9.28
C ILE A 35 7.38 3.60 -9.89
N ILE A 36 6.07 3.58 -9.61
CA ILE A 36 5.17 2.56 -10.18
C ILE A 36 5.14 2.67 -11.71
N VAL A 37 4.97 3.87 -12.25
CA VAL A 37 4.95 4.11 -13.70
C VAL A 37 6.26 3.65 -14.36
N ALA A 38 7.40 3.94 -13.74
CA ALA A 38 8.70 3.49 -14.23
C ALA A 38 8.80 1.95 -14.26
N SER A 39 8.35 1.28 -13.20
CA SER A 39 8.29 -0.18 -13.13
C SER A 39 7.42 -0.76 -14.25
N LEU A 40 6.18 -0.28 -14.38
CA LEU A 40 5.22 -0.76 -15.38
C LEU A 40 5.72 -0.57 -16.82
N LYS A 41 6.32 0.59 -17.13
CA LYS A 41 6.91 0.87 -18.44
C LYS A 41 8.09 -0.05 -18.80
N ASN A 42 8.76 -0.59 -17.79
CA ASN A 42 9.86 -1.54 -17.95
C ASN A 42 9.43 -3.02 -17.83
N GLY A 43 8.12 -3.30 -17.89
CA GLY A 43 7.58 -4.66 -17.84
C GLY A 43 7.48 -5.27 -16.44
N GLY A 44 7.66 -4.45 -15.40
CA GLY A 44 7.44 -4.84 -14.01
C GLY A 44 5.97 -4.84 -13.62
N LYS A 45 5.70 -5.21 -12.37
CA LYS A 45 4.37 -5.26 -11.76
C LYS A 45 4.39 -4.69 -10.34
N VAL A 46 3.20 -4.45 -9.79
CA VAL A 46 3.06 -4.11 -8.37
C VAL A 46 2.53 -5.32 -7.61
N LEU A 47 3.23 -5.68 -6.52
CA LEU A 47 2.70 -6.62 -5.54
C LEU A 47 2.27 -5.81 -4.31
N SER A 48 1.06 -6.04 -3.81
CA SER A 48 0.53 -5.34 -2.64
C SER A 48 0.26 -6.29 -1.49
N CYS A 49 0.49 -5.84 -0.25
CA CYS A 49 0.20 -6.64 0.95
C CYS A 49 -0.17 -5.76 2.14
N GLY A 50 -0.93 -6.34 3.06
CA GLY A 50 -1.37 -5.75 4.32
C GLY A 50 -2.22 -6.72 5.12
N ASN A 51 -2.57 -6.36 6.36
CA ASN A 51 -3.42 -7.17 7.22
C ASN A 51 -4.76 -6.47 7.48
N GLY A 52 -5.85 -7.23 7.68
CA GLY A 52 -7.16 -6.67 8.01
C GLY A 52 -7.66 -5.66 6.98
N GLY A 53 -8.00 -4.44 7.40
CA GLY A 53 -8.41 -3.36 6.49
C GLY A 53 -7.32 -2.98 5.49
N SER A 54 -6.05 -3.03 5.89
CA SER A 54 -4.93 -2.83 4.96
C SER A 54 -4.79 -3.95 3.91
N ALA A 55 -5.31 -5.16 4.18
CA ALA A 55 -5.43 -6.21 3.15
C ALA A 55 -6.54 -5.86 2.16
N CYS A 56 -7.66 -5.29 2.64
CA CYS A 56 -8.69 -4.76 1.76
C CYS A 56 -8.15 -3.65 0.85
N ASP A 57 -7.38 -2.72 1.39
CA ASP A 57 -6.70 -1.67 0.61
C ASP A 57 -5.75 -2.25 -0.45
N ALA A 58 -4.98 -3.27 -0.08
CA ALA A 58 -4.06 -3.95 -1.00
C ALA A 58 -4.80 -4.66 -2.15
N MET A 59 -5.92 -5.32 -1.85
CA MET A 59 -6.80 -5.95 -2.85
C MET A 59 -7.47 -4.91 -3.73
N HIS A 60 -7.97 -3.81 -3.14
CA HIS A 60 -8.60 -2.72 -3.86
C HIS A 60 -7.63 -2.10 -4.89
N PHE A 61 -6.39 -1.80 -4.48
CA PHE A 61 -5.37 -1.33 -5.42
C PHE A 61 -5.18 -2.29 -6.59
N ALA A 62 -5.03 -3.60 -6.33
CA ALA A 62 -4.75 -4.58 -7.36
C ALA A 62 -5.93 -4.79 -8.32
N GLU A 63 -7.17 -4.79 -7.82
CA GLU A 63 -8.36 -4.96 -8.65
C GLU A 63 -8.62 -3.72 -9.54
N GLU A 64 -8.41 -2.51 -9.01
CA GLU A 64 -8.53 -1.28 -9.80
C GLU A 64 -7.45 -1.19 -10.89
N MET A 65 -6.26 -1.72 -10.65
CA MET A 65 -5.20 -1.78 -11.65
C MET A 65 -5.49 -2.82 -12.74
N THR A 66 -6.00 -3.98 -12.39
CA THR A 66 -6.30 -5.08 -13.33
C THR A 66 -7.67 -4.97 -13.98
N GLY A 67 -8.60 -4.28 -13.36
CA GLY A 67 -9.93 -3.98 -13.86
C GLY A 67 -9.99 -2.60 -14.52
N ARG A 68 -10.94 -1.78 -14.08
CA ARG A 68 -11.17 -0.42 -14.56
C ARG A 68 -11.42 0.53 -13.39
N PHE A 69 -10.62 1.58 -13.25
CA PHE A 69 -10.83 2.59 -12.22
C PHE A 69 -11.92 3.60 -12.61
N ARG A 70 -11.65 4.50 -13.56
CA ARG A 70 -12.64 5.50 -14.03
C ARG A 70 -13.03 5.29 -15.45
N GLU A 71 -12.08 5.28 -16.37
CA GLU A 71 -12.29 5.10 -17.79
C GLU A 71 -11.82 3.70 -18.24
N ASN A 72 -12.34 3.25 -19.39
CA ASN A 72 -11.90 1.98 -19.95
C ASN A 72 -10.47 2.07 -20.45
N ARG A 73 -9.64 1.09 -20.11
CA ARG A 73 -8.24 1.01 -20.51
C ARG A 73 -7.72 -0.42 -20.49
N GLU A 74 -6.53 -0.62 -21.02
CA GLU A 74 -5.82 -1.90 -20.87
C GLU A 74 -5.46 -2.19 -19.41
N PRO A 75 -5.57 -3.46 -18.98
CA PRO A 75 -5.21 -3.88 -17.64
C PRO A 75 -3.74 -3.59 -17.32
N LEU A 76 -3.49 -3.21 -16.08
CA LEU A 76 -2.12 -3.00 -15.57
C LEU A 76 -1.73 -4.12 -14.60
N PRO A 77 -0.49 -4.62 -14.67
CA PRO A 77 -0.08 -5.77 -13.86
C PRO A 77 0.08 -5.41 -12.38
N ALA A 78 -0.87 -5.86 -11.58
CA ALA A 78 -0.85 -5.76 -10.12
C ALA A 78 -1.40 -7.04 -9.47
N ILE A 79 -0.86 -7.42 -8.33
CA ILE A 79 -1.23 -8.63 -7.59
C ILE A 79 -1.32 -8.31 -6.11
N ALA A 80 -2.48 -8.48 -5.49
CA ALA A 80 -2.57 -8.51 -4.03
C ALA A 80 -2.17 -9.89 -3.49
N ILE A 81 -1.34 -9.91 -2.46
CA ILE A 81 -0.97 -11.15 -1.78
C ILE A 81 -2.08 -11.49 -0.77
N ALA A 82 -3.18 -12.03 -1.28
CA ALA A 82 -4.41 -12.25 -0.52
C ALA A 82 -5.07 -13.60 -0.80
N ASP A 83 -4.43 -14.49 -1.57
CA ASP A 83 -4.98 -15.83 -1.84
C ASP A 83 -5.14 -16.63 -0.54
N PRO A 84 -6.36 -17.05 -0.17
CA PRO A 84 -6.61 -17.73 1.10
C PRO A 84 -5.93 -19.10 1.20
N SER A 85 -5.75 -19.80 0.10
CA SER A 85 -5.07 -21.10 0.11
C SER A 85 -3.58 -20.94 0.38
N HIS A 86 -2.94 -19.93 -0.22
CA HIS A 86 -1.55 -19.57 0.05
C HIS A 86 -1.36 -19.13 1.51
N ILE A 87 -2.23 -18.24 2.00
CA ILE A 87 -2.13 -17.69 3.36
C ILE A 87 -2.27 -18.82 4.38
N THR A 88 -3.29 -19.68 4.25
CA THR A 88 -3.52 -20.77 5.20
C THR A 88 -2.43 -21.83 5.15
N CYS A 89 -1.99 -22.25 3.98
CA CYS A 89 -0.89 -23.20 3.79
C CYS A 89 0.42 -22.63 4.38
N THR A 90 0.81 -21.44 3.98
CA THR A 90 2.05 -20.82 4.45
C THR A 90 2.01 -20.56 5.97
N SER A 91 0.87 -20.14 6.50
CA SER A 91 0.72 -19.94 7.96
C SER A 91 0.87 -21.25 8.72
N ASN A 92 0.31 -22.34 8.21
CA ASN A 92 0.39 -23.67 8.84
C ASN A 92 1.82 -24.22 8.82
N ASP A 93 2.52 -24.10 7.69
CA ASP A 93 3.80 -24.77 7.46
C ASP A 93 5.00 -23.93 7.92
N PHE A 94 4.92 -22.60 7.86
CA PHE A 94 6.05 -21.71 8.09
C PHE A 94 5.76 -20.61 9.12
N GLY A 95 4.49 -20.40 9.48
CA GLY A 95 4.01 -19.35 10.35
C GLY A 95 3.53 -18.10 9.59
N PHE A 96 2.60 -17.38 10.21
CA PHE A 96 1.94 -16.21 9.62
C PHE A 96 2.91 -15.08 9.21
N ASN A 97 4.04 -14.99 9.90
CA ASN A 97 5.07 -13.99 9.60
C ASN A 97 5.70 -14.13 8.22
N TYR A 98 5.53 -15.27 7.54
CA TYR A 98 6.14 -15.54 6.24
C TYR A 98 5.16 -15.47 5.05
N VAL A 99 3.88 -15.23 5.29
CA VAL A 99 2.85 -15.27 4.22
C VAL A 99 3.17 -14.36 3.05
N PHE A 100 3.57 -13.12 3.29
CA PHE A 100 3.88 -12.17 2.23
C PHE A 100 5.27 -12.39 1.63
N SER A 101 6.28 -12.61 2.46
CA SER A 101 7.65 -12.81 1.98
C SER A 101 7.81 -14.07 1.14
N ARG A 102 7.12 -15.18 1.47
CA ARG A 102 7.17 -16.39 0.64
C ARG A 102 6.51 -16.19 -0.71
N TYR A 103 5.38 -15.50 -0.77
CA TYR A 103 4.72 -15.16 -2.03
C TYR A 103 5.61 -14.26 -2.90
N LEU A 104 6.15 -13.20 -2.28
CA LEU A 104 7.07 -12.28 -2.94
C LEU A 104 8.34 -13.01 -3.44
N ARG A 105 8.85 -13.98 -2.68
CA ARG A 105 10.00 -14.80 -3.09
C ARG A 105 9.73 -15.62 -4.35
N ALA A 106 8.52 -16.09 -4.53
CA ALA A 106 8.12 -16.88 -5.68
C ALA A 106 7.88 -16.03 -6.94
N LEU A 107 7.21 -14.88 -6.81
CA LEU A 107 6.68 -14.11 -7.93
C LEU A 107 7.34 -12.74 -8.14
N GLY A 108 8.01 -12.21 -7.12
CA GLY A 108 8.68 -10.90 -7.20
C GLY A 108 9.98 -10.98 -7.97
N GLN A 109 10.21 -10.00 -8.83
CA GLN A 109 11.40 -9.87 -9.66
C GLN A 109 12.00 -8.48 -9.51
N LYS A 110 13.29 -8.35 -9.80
CA LYS A 110 13.97 -7.05 -9.88
C LYS A 110 13.21 -6.11 -10.81
N GLY A 111 12.99 -4.88 -10.37
CA GLY A 111 12.23 -3.87 -11.11
C GLY A 111 10.73 -3.84 -10.80
N ASP A 112 10.20 -4.81 -10.06
CA ASP A 112 8.86 -4.75 -9.50
C ASP A 112 8.76 -3.71 -8.37
N VAL A 113 7.53 -3.45 -7.93
CA VAL A 113 7.23 -2.60 -6.76
C VAL A 113 6.45 -3.41 -5.73
N LEU A 114 6.83 -3.28 -4.46
CA LEU A 114 6.04 -3.73 -3.32
C LEU A 114 5.28 -2.54 -2.73
N LEU A 115 3.95 -2.58 -2.76
CA LEU A 115 3.08 -1.69 -1.99
C LEU A 115 2.81 -2.34 -0.63
N ALA A 116 3.53 -1.91 0.39
CA ALA A 116 3.49 -2.45 1.74
C ALA A 116 2.59 -1.58 2.64
N ILE A 117 1.46 -2.13 3.13
CA ILE A 117 0.47 -1.35 3.89
C ILE A 117 0.41 -1.86 5.34
N SER A 118 0.76 -0.99 6.29
CA SER A 118 0.71 -1.28 7.71
C SER A 118 0.49 -0.01 8.52
N THR A 119 -0.68 0.17 9.12
CA THR A 119 -1.02 1.36 9.92
C THR A 119 -0.07 1.60 11.09
N SER A 120 0.49 0.56 11.68
CA SER A 120 1.51 0.67 12.74
C SER A 120 2.94 0.76 12.20
N GLY A 121 3.17 0.34 10.95
CA GLY A 121 4.50 0.14 10.40
C GLY A 121 5.30 -1.01 11.05
N ASN A 122 4.66 -1.85 11.88
CA ASN A 122 5.33 -2.88 12.68
C ASN A 122 4.76 -4.29 12.49
N SER A 123 3.94 -4.53 11.47
CA SER A 123 3.42 -5.86 11.16
C SER A 123 4.55 -6.76 10.66
N GLU A 124 4.91 -7.79 11.44
CA GLU A 124 6.08 -8.64 11.18
C GLU A 124 6.07 -9.28 9.79
N ASN A 125 4.92 -9.75 9.31
CA ASN A 125 4.80 -10.32 7.96
C ASN A 125 5.04 -9.30 6.85
N VAL A 126 4.65 -8.03 7.05
CA VAL A 126 4.91 -6.93 6.12
C VAL A 126 6.40 -6.54 6.17
N LEU A 127 6.99 -6.48 7.36
CA LEU A 127 8.43 -6.20 7.52
C LEU A 127 9.28 -7.25 6.81
N ARG A 128 8.97 -8.53 6.95
CA ARG A 128 9.69 -9.61 6.24
C ARG A 128 9.53 -9.55 4.73
N ALA A 129 8.38 -9.09 4.24
CA ALA A 129 8.22 -8.83 2.81
C ALA A 129 9.07 -7.65 2.35
N ALA A 130 9.12 -6.56 3.11
CA ALA A 130 9.94 -5.39 2.80
C ALA A 130 11.44 -5.72 2.84
N GLU A 131 11.91 -6.46 3.84
CA GLU A 131 13.29 -6.94 3.92
C GLU A 131 13.68 -7.76 2.66
N LEU A 132 12.83 -8.71 2.27
CA LEU A 132 13.07 -9.52 1.06
C LEU A 132 13.02 -8.68 -0.22
N ALA A 133 12.10 -7.71 -0.31
CA ALA A 133 12.01 -6.81 -1.45
C ALA A 133 13.34 -6.04 -1.65
N LYS A 134 13.90 -5.50 -0.57
CA LYS A 134 15.18 -4.81 -0.58
C LYS A 134 16.32 -5.70 -1.05
N GLN A 135 16.38 -6.97 -0.61
CA GLN A 135 17.37 -7.96 -1.04
C GLN A 135 17.27 -8.32 -2.53
N ARG A 136 16.11 -8.07 -3.15
CA ARG A 136 15.82 -8.44 -4.55
C ARG A 136 15.74 -7.26 -5.51
N ASP A 137 16.16 -6.08 -5.09
CA ASP A 137 16.04 -4.85 -5.90
C ASP A 137 14.60 -4.55 -6.35
N ILE A 138 13.62 -4.88 -5.50
CA ILE A 138 12.21 -4.52 -5.64
C ILE A 138 12.00 -3.22 -4.87
N LYS A 139 11.44 -2.19 -5.52
CA LYS A 139 11.16 -0.91 -4.89
C LYS A 139 10.02 -1.02 -3.88
N ILE A 140 10.12 -0.29 -2.76
CA ILE A 140 9.18 -0.38 -1.65
C ILE A 140 8.48 0.96 -1.46
N ILE A 141 7.16 0.97 -1.65
CA ILE A 141 6.27 2.06 -1.28
C ILE A 141 5.52 1.61 -0.03
N ALA A 142 5.70 2.33 1.07
CA ALA A 142 5.06 2.03 2.34
C ALA A 142 3.93 3.02 2.66
N LEU A 143 2.74 2.52 2.94
CA LEU A 143 1.64 3.29 3.52
C LEU A 143 1.56 2.96 5.01
N THR A 144 1.78 3.98 5.85
CA THR A 144 1.86 3.81 7.31
C THR A 144 1.08 4.90 8.05
N GLY A 145 1.08 4.81 9.35
CA GLY A 145 0.59 5.85 10.26
C GLY A 145 1.52 6.02 11.45
N LYS A 146 1.09 6.78 12.44
CA LYS A 146 1.83 7.04 13.67
C LYS A 146 3.22 7.62 13.37
N ASN A 147 4.27 6.93 13.79
CA ASN A 147 5.68 7.30 13.52
C ASN A 147 6.31 6.53 12.34
N GLY A 148 5.51 5.80 11.56
CA GLY A 148 6.00 4.99 10.44
C GLY A 148 6.47 3.59 10.81
N GLY A 149 6.77 3.35 12.09
CA GLY A 149 7.30 2.08 12.59
C GLY A 149 8.60 1.65 11.92
N SER A 150 8.98 0.40 12.09
CA SER A 150 10.18 -0.18 11.48
C SER A 150 10.08 -0.29 9.95
N LEU A 151 8.88 -0.24 9.38
CA LEU A 151 8.69 -0.29 7.92
C LEU A 151 9.29 0.93 7.23
N ALA A 152 9.35 2.08 7.92
CA ALA A 152 9.97 3.30 7.40
C ALA A 152 11.44 3.13 6.99
N GLU A 153 12.18 2.23 7.67
CA GLU A 153 13.60 1.98 7.39
C GLU A 153 13.84 1.21 6.07
N TYR A 154 12.82 0.50 5.59
CA TYR A 154 12.88 -0.26 4.35
C TYR A 154 12.35 0.50 3.14
N ALA A 155 11.50 1.51 3.35
CA ALA A 155 10.77 2.19 2.31
C ALA A 155 11.68 3.05 1.41
N ASP A 156 11.56 2.89 0.09
CA ASP A 156 12.07 3.88 -0.88
C ASP A 156 11.20 5.14 -0.83
N VAL A 157 9.88 4.98 -0.67
CA VAL A 157 8.93 6.07 -0.45
C VAL A 157 8.02 5.72 0.72
N LEU A 158 8.01 6.58 1.74
CA LEU A 158 7.14 6.48 2.90
C LEU A 158 6.03 7.52 2.82
N ILE A 159 4.78 7.07 2.76
CA ILE A 159 3.58 7.91 2.90
C ILE A 159 2.99 7.62 4.28
N ASN A 160 3.21 8.56 5.21
CA ASN A 160 2.84 8.39 6.60
C ASN A 160 1.67 9.29 6.98
N VAL A 161 0.59 8.70 7.51
CA VAL A 161 -0.58 9.44 8.01
C VAL A 161 -0.29 9.92 9.43
N PRO A 162 -0.36 11.24 9.71
CA PRO A 162 0.02 11.83 10.99
C PRO A 162 -1.09 11.67 12.05
N HIS A 163 -1.47 10.43 12.36
CA HIS A 163 -2.49 10.09 13.34
C HIS A 163 -2.00 8.96 14.27
N ASN A 164 -2.16 9.16 15.58
CA ASN A 164 -1.71 8.22 16.61
C ASN A 164 -2.83 7.39 17.24
N GLY A 165 -4.08 7.63 16.85
CA GLY A 165 -5.27 6.95 17.36
C GLY A 165 -5.53 5.59 16.70
N TYR A 166 -6.78 5.32 16.43
CA TYR A 166 -7.24 4.07 15.85
C TYR A 166 -6.85 3.93 14.37
N SER A 167 -6.72 2.68 13.94
CA SER A 167 -6.23 2.35 12.59
C SER A 167 -7.19 2.72 11.47
N ASP A 168 -8.48 2.79 11.74
CA ASP A 168 -9.52 3.16 10.78
C ASP A 168 -9.29 4.56 10.20
N ARG A 169 -8.95 5.55 11.04
CA ARG A 169 -8.60 6.92 10.61
C ARG A 169 -7.40 6.96 9.68
N ILE A 170 -6.42 6.09 9.92
CA ILE A 170 -5.25 5.94 9.04
C ILE A 170 -5.65 5.29 7.70
N GLN A 171 -6.46 4.23 7.75
CA GLN A 171 -6.93 3.50 6.57
C GLN A 171 -7.80 4.36 5.66
N GLU A 172 -8.64 5.25 6.21
CA GLU A 172 -9.41 6.23 5.43
C GLU A 172 -8.53 7.15 4.57
N ILE A 173 -7.33 7.47 5.01
CA ILE A 173 -6.38 8.23 4.22
C ILE A 173 -5.64 7.31 3.24
N HIS A 174 -5.28 6.08 3.64
CA HIS A 174 -4.63 5.11 2.77
C HIS A 174 -5.45 4.84 1.51
N ILE A 175 -6.77 4.63 1.63
CA ILE A 175 -7.61 4.40 0.45
C ILE A 175 -7.70 5.64 -0.45
N LYS A 176 -7.70 6.86 0.10
CA LYS A 176 -7.62 8.09 -0.70
C LYS A 176 -6.31 8.18 -1.48
N VAL A 177 -5.19 7.85 -0.82
CA VAL A 177 -3.87 7.80 -1.46
C VAL A 177 -3.85 6.77 -2.58
N ILE A 178 -4.41 5.58 -2.37
CA ILE A 178 -4.52 4.53 -3.38
C ILE A 178 -5.28 5.03 -4.62
N HIS A 179 -6.44 5.64 -4.45
CA HIS A 179 -7.19 6.21 -5.57
C HIS A 179 -6.40 7.29 -6.33
N ILE A 180 -5.64 8.12 -5.61
CA ILE A 180 -4.79 9.15 -6.22
C ILE A 180 -3.63 8.50 -7.00
N LEU A 181 -2.97 7.49 -6.43
CA LEU A 181 -1.90 6.75 -7.10
C LEU A 181 -2.38 6.15 -8.42
N ILE A 182 -3.54 5.47 -8.43
CA ILE A 182 -4.12 4.87 -9.63
C ILE A 182 -4.40 5.95 -10.68
N LEU A 183 -5.02 7.07 -10.29
CA LEU A 183 -5.29 8.19 -11.19
C LEU A 183 -3.99 8.77 -11.80
N LEU A 184 -2.95 8.96 -10.98
CA LEU A 184 -1.66 9.48 -11.45
C LEU A 184 -0.98 8.51 -12.41
N ILE A 185 -1.05 7.19 -12.12
CA ILE A 185 -0.52 6.14 -13.00
C ILE A 185 -1.22 6.20 -14.36
N GLU A 186 -2.56 6.20 -14.40
CA GLU A 186 -3.32 6.29 -15.65
C GLU A 186 -2.95 7.53 -16.47
N LYS A 187 -2.91 8.71 -15.82
CA LYS A 187 -2.54 9.97 -16.47
C LYS A 187 -1.12 9.97 -17.02
N SER A 188 -0.16 9.43 -16.26
CA SER A 188 1.27 9.39 -16.63
C SER A 188 1.56 8.36 -17.73
N MET A 189 0.74 7.34 -17.86
CA MET A 189 0.83 6.33 -18.91
C MET A 189 0.00 6.70 -20.14
N LYS A 190 -0.80 7.76 -20.07
CA LYS A 190 -1.73 8.23 -21.14
C LYS A 190 -2.78 7.17 -21.51
N LEU A 191 -3.31 6.53 -20.49
CA LEU A 191 -4.35 5.50 -20.57
C LEU A 191 -5.74 6.11 -20.44
#